data_fabdd67fe1ee4eabdbfcc48db3d7950d
#
_entry.id   fabdd67fe1ee4eabdbfcc48db3d7950d
#
_cell.length_a   1.000
_cell.length_b   1.000
_cell.length_c   1.000
_cell.angle_alpha   90.00
_cell.angle_beta   90.00
_cell.angle_gamma   90.00
#
_symmetry.space_group_name_H-M   'P 1'
#
loop_
_entity.id
_entity.type
_entity.pdbx_description
1 polymer ?
#
loop_
_entity_poly.entity_id
_entity_poly.type
_entity_poly.pdbx_seq_one_letter_code
_entity_poly.pdbx_strand_id
1 'polypeptide(L)'
;PAGLANGDRGDVQLTAASATPGASGTALGATLNGVGDGGVDAVVGVPLAQASDTGSYLVGGISVVVTKTLLSPANPADLIPGAVLTYRLVLTLAGSGTANTLVLSDPIPAELSYVAGSATLSGALSCAPCTDAVDGDPVSFVANTLSATLGNVPAPASFTLEFQTTLPQ
;
A
#
# COMPACT_ATOMS: atom_id res chain seq x y z
N PRO A 1 -18.79 -4.55 -2.41
CA PRO A 1 -19.27 -5.33 -1.28
C PRO A 1 -18.80 -4.68 0.02
N ALA A 2 -19.79 -4.32 0.88
CA ALA A 2 -19.48 -3.83 2.21
C ALA A 2 -19.03 -5.00 3.08
N GLY A 3 -17.95 -4.83 3.85
CA GLY A 3 -17.53 -5.79 4.86
C GLY A 3 -16.30 -6.66 4.53
N LEU A 4 -15.58 -6.40 3.42
CA LEU A 4 -14.31 -7.09 3.18
C LEU A 4 -13.21 -6.48 4.06
N ALA A 5 -12.51 -7.33 4.81
CA ALA A 5 -11.38 -6.96 5.65
C ALA A 5 -10.04 -7.34 4.98
N ASN A 6 -8.96 -6.72 5.45
CA ASN A 6 -7.62 -7.10 5.01
C ASN A 6 -7.34 -8.57 5.37
N GLY A 7 -6.90 -9.35 4.39
CA GLY A 7 -6.65 -10.78 4.53
C GLY A 7 -7.82 -11.67 4.14
N ASP A 8 -8.98 -11.10 3.85
CA ASP A 8 -10.09 -11.89 3.31
C ASP A 8 -9.74 -12.47 1.95
N ARG A 9 -10.11 -13.72 1.74
CA ARG A 9 -9.86 -14.45 0.51
C ARG A 9 -11.18 -14.81 -0.16
N GLY A 10 -11.24 -14.63 -1.46
CA GLY A 10 -12.32 -15.10 -2.29
C GLY A 10 -11.81 -16.03 -3.38
N ASP A 11 -12.57 -17.08 -3.67
CA ASP A 11 -12.30 -18.00 -4.75
C ASP A 11 -13.29 -17.79 -5.87
N VAL A 12 -12.81 -17.84 -7.12
CA VAL A 12 -13.61 -17.78 -8.34
C VAL A 12 -13.36 -19.07 -9.11
N GLN A 13 -14.41 -19.83 -9.33
CA GLN A 13 -14.34 -21.03 -10.16
C GLN A 13 -14.92 -20.72 -11.54
N LEU A 14 -14.15 -21.00 -12.58
CA LEU A 14 -14.62 -21.06 -13.94
C LEU A 14 -14.88 -22.51 -14.30
N THR A 15 -16.09 -22.79 -14.79
CA THR A 15 -16.43 -24.09 -15.35
C THR A 15 -16.80 -23.91 -16.82
N ALA A 16 -16.09 -24.60 -17.68
CA ALA A 16 -16.42 -24.71 -19.11
C ALA A 16 -17.06 -26.06 -19.37
N ALA A 17 -18.21 -26.05 -19.99
CA ALA A 17 -18.90 -27.27 -20.42
C ALA A 17 -19.17 -27.19 -21.91
N SER A 18 -19.04 -28.32 -22.60
CA SER A 18 -19.36 -28.40 -24.03
C SER A 18 -20.85 -28.18 -24.26
N ALA A 19 -21.20 -27.39 -25.27
CA ALA A 19 -22.58 -27.19 -25.72
C ALA A 19 -23.09 -28.34 -26.62
N THR A 20 -22.27 -29.35 -26.89
CA THR A 20 -22.67 -30.53 -27.66
C THR A 20 -23.78 -31.26 -26.91
N PRO A 21 -24.87 -31.70 -27.57
CA PRO A 21 -25.96 -32.42 -26.93
C PRO A 21 -25.45 -33.63 -26.13
N GLY A 22 -25.91 -33.73 -24.87
CA GLY A 22 -25.50 -34.78 -23.97
C GLY A 22 -24.11 -34.61 -23.31
N ALA A 23 -23.39 -33.52 -23.60
CA ALA A 23 -22.02 -33.30 -23.10
C ALA A 23 -21.99 -33.08 -21.57
N SER A 24 -22.85 -32.25 -21.03
CA SER A 24 -22.93 -32.01 -19.58
C SER A 24 -23.78 -33.09 -18.92
N GLY A 25 -23.21 -33.86 -18.01
CA GLY A 25 -23.90 -34.95 -17.31
C GLY A 25 -24.11 -36.22 -18.09
N THR A 26 -23.63 -36.29 -19.36
CA THR A 26 -23.67 -37.54 -20.16
C THR A 26 -22.69 -38.56 -19.57
N ALA A 27 -23.08 -39.80 -19.51
CA ALA A 27 -22.27 -40.88 -18.96
C ALA A 27 -20.96 -41.08 -19.74
N LEU A 28 -19.89 -41.38 -19.01
CA LEU A 28 -18.59 -41.73 -19.58
C LEU A 28 -18.74 -42.90 -20.58
N GLY A 29 -18.16 -42.78 -21.76
CA GLY A 29 -18.24 -43.78 -22.85
C GLY A 29 -19.50 -43.70 -23.69
N ALA A 30 -20.44 -42.79 -23.41
CA ALA A 30 -21.59 -42.58 -24.28
C ALA A 30 -21.15 -42.06 -25.66
N THR A 31 -21.72 -42.63 -26.73
CA THR A 31 -21.47 -42.23 -28.10
C THR A 31 -22.53 -41.23 -28.58
N LEU A 32 -22.09 -40.12 -29.13
CA LEU A 32 -22.89 -39.05 -29.68
C LEU A 32 -22.69 -39.07 -31.22
N ASN A 33 -23.70 -39.55 -31.93
CA ASN A 33 -23.56 -39.85 -33.35
C ASN A 33 -23.45 -38.56 -34.17
N GLY A 34 -22.43 -38.47 -35.03
CA GLY A 34 -22.23 -37.39 -36.00
C GLY A 34 -21.91 -36.01 -35.37
N VAL A 35 -21.58 -35.90 -34.09
CA VAL A 35 -21.29 -34.63 -33.41
C VAL A 35 -19.78 -34.39 -33.20
N GLY A 36 -18.92 -35.31 -33.56
CA GLY A 36 -17.47 -35.13 -33.58
C GLY A 36 -17.00 -34.32 -34.80
N ASP A 37 -15.72 -33.93 -34.78
CA ASP A 37 -15.12 -33.16 -35.86
C ASP A 37 -15.20 -33.93 -37.18
N GLY A 38 -15.58 -33.21 -38.26
CA GLY A 38 -15.78 -33.83 -39.56
C GLY A 38 -17.00 -34.73 -39.68
N GLY A 39 -17.96 -34.69 -38.72
CA GLY A 39 -19.19 -35.45 -38.71
C GLY A 39 -19.05 -36.92 -38.28
N VAL A 40 -17.92 -37.26 -37.64
CA VAL A 40 -17.74 -38.58 -37.01
C VAL A 40 -18.45 -38.66 -35.67
N ASP A 41 -18.61 -39.84 -35.12
CA ASP A 41 -19.18 -40.00 -33.79
C ASP A 41 -18.21 -39.48 -32.71
N ALA A 42 -18.72 -38.76 -31.74
CA ALA A 42 -17.95 -38.34 -30.56
C ALA A 42 -18.23 -39.29 -29.38
N VAL A 43 -17.21 -39.61 -28.59
CA VAL A 43 -17.34 -40.43 -27.39
C VAL A 43 -17.04 -39.55 -26.17
N VAL A 44 -17.91 -39.63 -25.18
CA VAL A 44 -17.74 -38.87 -23.96
C VAL A 44 -16.57 -39.42 -23.13
N GLY A 45 -15.50 -38.63 -23.02
CA GLY A 45 -14.31 -38.95 -22.28
C GLY A 45 -14.30 -38.38 -20.85
N VAL A 46 -13.22 -38.59 -20.14
CA VAL A 46 -12.93 -37.91 -18.88
C VAL A 46 -12.33 -36.54 -19.22
N PRO A 47 -12.82 -35.44 -18.65
CA PRO A 47 -13.76 -35.25 -17.52
C PRO A 47 -15.25 -35.01 -17.88
N LEU A 48 -15.84 -35.82 -18.71
CA LEU A 48 -17.27 -35.73 -19.06
C LEU A 48 -17.64 -34.47 -19.87
N ALA A 49 -16.74 -34.03 -20.77
CA ALA A 49 -16.89 -32.84 -21.62
C ALA A 49 -17.03 -31.51 -20.85
N GLN A 50 -16.57 -31.46 -19.60
CA GLN A 50 -16.42 -30.22 -18.86
C GLN A 50 -15.05 -30.15 -18.17
N ALA A 51 -14.58 -28.94 -17.96
CA ALA A 51 -13.37 -28.65 -17.19
C ALA A 51 -13.64 -27.47 -16.28
N SER A 52 -13.02 -27.47 -15.12
CA SER A 52 -13.07 -26.32 -14.20
C SER A 52 -11.68 -25.97 -13.71
N ASP A 53 -11.48 -24.67 -13.49
CA ASP A 53 -10.30 -24.12 -12.86
C ASP A 53 -10.70 -23.11 -11.82
N THR A 54 -9.87 -22.95 -10.78
CA THR A 54 -10.16 -22.06 -9.65
C THR A 54 -9.03 -21.05 -9.50
N GLY A 55 -9.39 -19.76 -9.59
CA GLY A 55 -8.54 -18.64 -9.23
C GLY A 55 -8.92 -18.11 -7.85
N SER A 56 -7.97 -17.57 -7.11
CA SER A 56 -8.23 -16.91 -5.84
C SER A 56 -7.73 -15.48 -5.83
N TYR A 57 -8.41 -14.60 -5.10
CA TYR A 57 -7.96 -13.26 -4.81
C TYR A 57 -7.86 -13.05 -3.30
N LEU A 58 -6.93 -12.19 -2.90
CA LEU A 58 -6.73 -11.78 -1.51
C LEU A 58 -7.06 -10.29 -1.39
N VAL A 59 -7.86 -9.94 -0.40
CA VAL A 59 -8.15 -8.54 -0.08
C VAL A 59 -6.95 -7.95 0.65
N GLY A 60 -6.25 -7.00 0.02
CA GLY A 60 -5.19 -6.22 0.63
C GLY A 60 -5.73 -4.90 1.17
N GLY A 61 -5.38 -4.57 2.40
CA GLY A 61 -5.67 -3.27 3.02
C GLY A 61 -4.44 -2.73 3.73
N ILE A 62 -4.25 -1.41 3.64
CA ILE A 62 -3.17 -0.71 4.31
C ILE A 62 -3.77 0.22 5.36
N SER A 63 -3.26 0.12 6.59
CA SER A 63 -3.48 1.10 7.65
C SER A 63 -2.29 2.05 7.68
N VAL A 64 -2.57 3.35 7.71
CA VAL A 64 -1.57 4.41 7.79
C VAL A 64 -1.78 5.16 9.09
N VAL A 65 -0.75 5.21 9.94
CA VAL A 65 -0.77 5.94 11.22
C VAL A 65 0.40 6.91 11.25
N VAL A 66 0.13 8.17 11.61
CA VAL A 66 1.15 9.19 11.84
C VAL A 66 1.04 9.66 13.29
N THR A 67 2.18 9.66 13.99
CA THR A 67 2.29 10.20 15.35
C THR A 67 3.31 11.32 15.35
N LYS A 68 2.91 12.54 15.81
CA LYS A 68 3.80 13.68 15.99
C LYS A 68 4.08 13.89 17.49
N THR A 69 5.34 14.04 17.84
CA THR A 69 5.80 14.21 19.23
C THR A 69 6.81 15.35 19.31
N LEU A 70 6.70 16.20 20.32
CA LEU A 70 7.75 17.15 20.70
C LEU A 70 8.79 16.39 21.54
N LEU A 71 10.03 16.35 21.08
CA LEU A 71 11.14 15.70 21.78
C LEU A 71 11.88 16.64 22.71
N SER A 72 12.03 17.92 22.31
CA SER A 72 12.79 18.93 23.06
C SER A 72 12.15 20.30 22.84
N PRO A 73 12.08 21.13 23.88
CA PRO A 73 12.36 20.80 25.27
C PRO A 73 11.32 19.86 25.90
N ALA A 74 11.74 18.96 26.75
CA ALA A 74 10.85 18.01 27.43
C ALA A 74 10.01 18.69 28.55
N ASN A 75 10.53 19.80 29.10
CA ASN A 75 9.84 20.57 30.14
C ASN A 75 9.10 21.76 29.49
N PRO A 76 7.76 21.89 29.66
CA PRO A 76 7.01 23.04 29.16
C PRO A 76 7.50 24.38 29.65
N ALA A 77 8.16 24.46 30.83
CA ALA A 77 8.73 25.69 31.34
C ALA A 77 9.90 26.24 30.51
N ASP A 78 10.51 25.42 29.68
CA ASP A 78 11.61 25.79 28.77
C ASP A 78 11.11 26.30 27.41
N LEU A 79 9.80 26.37 27.22
CA LEU A 79 9.15 26.97 26.04
C LEU A 79 9.14 28.49 26.11
N ILE A 80 10.33 29.08 26.12
CA ILE A 80 10.55 30.52 26.17
C ILE A 80 10.86 31.10 24.80
N PRO A 81 10.71 32.41 24.57
CA PRO A 81 11.12 33.05 23.31
C PRO A 81 12.55 32.68 22.92
N GLY A 82 12.73 32.30 21.66
CA GLY A 82 13.99 31.80 21.10
C GLY A 82 14.31 30.34 21.34
N ALA A 83 13.47 29.60 22.08
CA ALA A 83 13.69 28.17 22.31
C ALA A 83 13.64 27.37 21.01
N VAL A 84 14.52 26.40 20.89
CA VAL A 84 14.53 25.41 19.79
C VAL A 84 13.64 24.23 20.15
N LEU A 85 12.67 23.95 19.29
CA LEU A 85 11.73 22.85 19.42
C LEU A 85 12.14 21.74 18.45
N THR A 86 12.34 20.52 18.96
CA THR A 86 12.62 19.34 18.12
C THR A 86 11.37 18.46 18.06
N TYR A 87 10.88 18.23 16.86
CA TYR A 87 9.74 17.37 16.59
C TYR A 87 10.17 16.05 15.94
N ARG A 88 9.39 15.02 16.23
CA ARG A 88 9.48 13.71 15.56
C ARG A 88 8.10 13.33 15.04
N LEU A 89 8.03 12.98 13.76
CA LEU A 89 6.90 12.31 13.14
C LEU A 89 7.28 10.87 12.87
N VAL A 90 6.45 9.93 13.32
CA VAL A 90 6.57 8.52 12.99
C VAL A 90 5.39 8.14 12.12
N LEU A 91 5.69 7.73 10.89
CA LEU A 91 4.72 7.17 9.95
C LEU A 91 4.86 5.66 9.97
N THR A 92 3.77 4.96 10.21
CA THR A 92 3.72 3.50 10.22
C THR A 92 2.65 3.01 9.24
N LEU A 93 3.05 2.12 8.34
CA LEU A 93 2.17 1.38 7.46
C LEU A 93 2.05 -0.05 7.97
N ALA A 94 0.83 -0.53 8.11
CA ALA A 94 0.55 -1.92 8.49
C ALA A 94 -0.44 -2.54 7.50
N GLY A 95 -0.49 -3.87 7.48
CA GLY A 95 -1.34 -4.62 6.57
C GLY A 95 -0.58 -5.20 5.39
N SER A 96 -1.25 -5.37 4.25
CA SER A 96 -0.69 -5.94 3.01
C SER A 96 -1.03 -5.09 1.81
N GLY A 97 -0.09 -4.99 0.85
CA GLY A 97 -0.24 -4.18 -0.35
C GLY A 97 0.77 -3.04 -0.42
N THR A 98 0.55 -2.09 -1.33
CA THR A 98 1.44 -0.94 -1.56
C THR A 98 0.65 0.36 -1.43
N ALA A 99 1.11 1.27 -0.57
CA ALA A 99 0.63 2.65 -0.54
C ALA A 99 1.22 3.39 -1.74
N ASN A 100 0.37 3.85 -2.66
CA ASN A 100 0.81 4.55 -3.85
C ASN A 100 0.89 6.06 -3.59
N THR A 101 1.93 6.70 -4.14
CA THR A 101 2.14 8.15 -4.06
C THR A 101 2.08 8.71 -2.63
N LEU A 102 2.68 7.99 -1.69
CA LEU A 102 2.68 8.36 -0.28
C LEU A 102 3.50 9.63 -0.06
N VAL A 103 2.92 10.61 0.60
CA VAL A 103 3.57 11.86 0.99
C VAL A 103 3.27 12.11 2.46
N LEU A 104 4.31 12.33 3.26
CA LEU A 104 4.20 12.86 4.62
C LEU A 104 4.41 14.37 4.56
N SER A 105 3.50 15.15 5.14
CA SER A 105 3.52 16.61 5.05
C SER A 105 3.18 17.22 6.42
N ASP A 106 3.94 18.22 6.81
CA ASP A 106 3.77 18.95 8.08
C ASP A 106 3.87 20.47 7.82
N PRO A 107 2.74 21.19 7.78
CA PRO A 107 2.76 22.63 7.71
C PRO A 107 3.26 23.22 9.03
N ILE A 108 4.29 24.05 8.96
CA ILE A 108 4.83 24.75 10.13
C ILE A 108 3.95 25.98 10.43
N PRO A 109 3.40 26.12 11.64
CA PRO A 109 2.62 27.28 12.03
C PRO A 109 3.41 28.60 11.85
N ALA A 110 2.71 29.69 11.53
CA ALA A 110 3.34 30.98 11.29
C ALA A 110 4.04 31.57 12.53
N GLU A 111 3.66 31.10 13.69
CA GLU A 111 4.25 31.42 15.00
C GLU A 111 5.58 30.71 15.25
N LEU A 112 5.98 29.81 14.38
CA LEU A 112 7.25 29.09 14.47
C LEU A 112 8.12 29.37 13.25
N SER A 113 9.43 29.40 13.46
CA SER A 113 10.39 29.49 12.38
C SER A 113 11.08 28.14 12.17
N TYR A 114 11.02 27.61 10.97
CA TYR A 114 11.73 26.36 10.63
C TYR A 114 13.24 26.58 10.65
N VAL A 115 13.99 25.62 11.20
CA VAL A 115 15.45 25.61 11.19
C VAL A 115 15.91 24.85 9.93
N ALA A 116 16.39 25.57 8.93
CA ALA A 116 16.86 24.97 7.68
C ALA A 116 18.04 24.01 7.93
N GLY A 117 18.06 22.88 7.24
CA GLY A 117 19.06 21.83 7.40
C GLY A 117 18.84 20.94 8.63
N SER A 118 17.73 21.11 9.35
CA SER A 118 17.45 20.33 10.55
C SER A 118 16.62 19.06 10.26
N ALA A 119 15.99 18.97 9.11
CA ALA A 119 15.19 17.79 8.79
C ALA A 119 16.02 16.58 8.47
N THR A 120 15.68 15.46 9.09
CA THR A 120 16.26 14.14 8.80
C THR A 120 15.16 13.11 8.71
N LEU A 121 15.13 12.38 7.60
CA LEU A 121 14.20 11.28 7.39
C LEU A 121 14.98 9.96 7.36
N SER A 122 14.51 9.01 8.13
CA SER A 122 15.05 7.65 8.19
C SER A 122 13.96 6.60 7.96
N GLY A 123 14.38 5.42 7.49
CA GLY A 123 13.50 4.31 7.14
C GLY A 123 14.10 3.48 6.03
N ALA A 124 13.28 2.69 5.35
CA ALA A 124 13.70 1.90 4.19
C ALA A 124 13.78 2.77 2.92
N LEU A 125 14.81 3.62 2.85
CA LEU A 125 15.05 4.58 1.77
C LEU A 125 16.42 4.34 1.14
N SER A 126 16.63 4.90 -0.06
CA SER A 126 17.93 4.86 -0.75
C SER A 126 18.95 5.86 -0.18
N CYS A 127 18.47 6.92 0.48
CA CYS A 127 19.27 7.87 1.25
C CYS A 127 19.22 7.53 2.75
N ALA A 128 20.33 7.70 3.49
CA ALA A 128 20.38 7.43 4.92
C ALA A 128 21.40 8.32 5.65
N PRO A 129 20.97 9.39 6.31
CA PRO A 129 19.61 9.99 6.32
C PRO A 129 19.33 10.80 5.04
N CYS A 130 18.02 10.96 4.72
CA CYS A 130 17.58 11.96 3.77
C CYS A 130 17.36 13.28 4.50
N THR A 131 17.72 14.40 3.89
CA THR A 131 17.69 15.73 4.52
C THR A 131 16.89 16.72 3.68
N ASP A 132 16.62 17.91 4.21
CA ASP A 132 16.01 19.01 3.45
C ASP A 132 17.00 19.79 2.58
N ALA A 133 18.19 19.26 2.34
CA ALA A 133 19.13 19.79 1.37
C ALA A 133 18.58 19.62 -0.07
N VAL A 134 18.93 20.53 -0.96
CA VAL A 134 18.52 20.45 -2.37
C VAL A 134 19.46 19.50 -3.10
N ASP A 135 19.28 18.21 -2.92
CA ASP A 135 20.14 17.15 -3.48
C ASP A 135 19.38 16.05 -4.24
N GLY A 136 18.04 16.21 -4.34
CA GLY A 136 17.16 15.28 -5.08
C GLY A 136 16.64 14.13 -4.23
N ASP A 137 16.84 14.14 -2.92
CA ASP A 137 16.22 13.21 -2.00
C ASP A 137 14.72 13.55 -1.72
N PRO A 138 13.96 12.68 -1.04
CA PRO A 138 12.53 12.86 -0.90
C PRO A 138 12.11 14.00 0.04
N VAL A 139 13.01 14.60 0.83
CA VAL A 139 12.67 15.63 1.83
C VAL A 139 12.80 17.02 1.25
N SER A 140 11.86 17.90 1.53
CA SER A 140 11.91 19.29 1.10
C SER A 140 11.13 20.22 2.05
N PHE A 141 11.58 21.47 2.15
CA PHE A 141 10.85 22.53 2.85
C PHE A 141 10.51 23.65 1.89
N VAL A 142 9.23 23.80 1.56
CA VAL A 142 8.72 24.78 0.60
C VAL A 142 7.43 25.41 1.12
N ALA A 143 7.29 26.71 0.97
CA ALA A 143 6.08 27.45 1.36
C ALA A 143 5.61 27.13 2.78
N ASN A 144 6.54 27.15 3.73
CA ASN A 144 6.30 26.87 5.15
C ASN A 144 5.77 25.46 5.45
N THR A 145 6.00 24.50 4.55
CA THR A 145 5.59 23.10 4.71
C THR A 145 6.80 22.20 4.53
N LEU A 146 7.06 21.36 5.54
CA LEU A 146 8.02 20.27 5.45
C LEU A 146 7.32 19.06 4.84
N SER A 147 7.90 18.49 3.79
CA SER A 147 7.31 17.35 3.07
C SER A 147 8.35 16.26 2.83
N ALA A 148 7.90 15.01 2.89
CA ALA A 148 8.66 13.83 2.50
C ALA A 148 7.86 13.03 1.46
N THR A 149 8.34 13.01 0.21
CA THR A 149 7.71 12.29 -0.91
C THR A 149 8.26 10.86 -0.98
N LEU A 150 7.54 9.91 -0.40
CA LEU A 150 7.96 8.52 -0.26
C LEU A 150 7.62 7.65 -1.47
N GLY A 151 6.73 8.12 -2.35
CA GLY A 151 6.31 7.39 -3.55
C GLY A 151 5.49 6.13 -3.24
N ASN A 152 5.81 5.03 -3.89
CA ASN A 152 5.12 3.76 -3.69
C ASN A 152 5.82 2.94 -2.61
N VAL A 153 5.14 2.72 -1.49
CA VAL A 153 5.70 2.04 -0.32
C VAL A 153 4.92 0.76 -0.01
N PRO A 154 5.55 -0.41 -0.09
CA PRO A 154 4.93 -1.66 0.34
C PRO A 154 4.78 -1.69 1.88
N ALA A 155 3.63 -2.17 2.36
CA ALA A 155 3.42 -2.45 3.76
C ALA A 155 3.91 -3.88 4.11
N PRO A 156 4.43 -4.12 5.35
CA PRO A 156 4.61 -3.15 6.41
C PRO A 156 5.84 -2.25 6.22
N ALA A 157 5.76 -1.00 6.65
CA ALA A 157 6.90 -0.07 6.63
C ALA A 157 6.78 0.97 7.76
N SER A 158 7.92 1.56 8.15
CA SER A 158 7.97 2.65 9.10
C SER A 158 9.03 3.68 8.71
N PHE A 159 8.69 4.96 8.87
CA PHE A 159 9.56 6.09 8.60
C PHE A 159 9.54 7.05 9.78
N THR A 160 10.68 7.67 10.06
CA THR A 160 10.81 8.68 11.10
C THR A 160 11.38 9.95 10.50
N LEU A 161 10.63 11.05 10.61
CA LEU A 161 11.03 12.39 10.21
C LEU A 161 11.26 13.22 11.47
N GLU A 162 12.47 13.72 11.68
CA GLU A 162 12.81 14.66 12.74
C GLU A 162 13.17 16.02 12.14
N PHE A 163 12.80 17.09 12.81
CA PHE A 163 13.14 18.45 12.40
C PHE A 163 13.06 19.44 13.57
N GLN A 164 13.59 20.63 13.38
CA GLN A 164 13.58 21.67 14.38
C GLN A 164 12.86 22.94 13.91
N THR A 165 12.25 23.61 14.88
CA THR A 165 11.71 24.97 14.73
C THR A 165 12.16 25.82 15.90
N THR A 166 12.05 27.15 15.79
CA THR A 166 12.30 28.08 16.87
C THR A 166 11.04 28.88 17.21
N LEU A 167 10.85 29.15 18.49
CA LEU A 167 9.89 30.15 18.96
C LEU A 167 10.42 31.55 18.61
N PRO A 168 9.57 32.49 18.17
CA PRO A 168 9.98 33.89 17.95
C PRO A 168 10.47 34.52 19.24
N GLN A 169 11.35 35.51 19.11
CA GLN A 169 11.83 36.32 20.22
C GLN A 169 10.83 37.39 20.60
#